data_b9c07e427d6af46d5b8636ebbad3b62b
#
_entry.id   b9c07e427d6af46d5b8636ebbad3b62b
#
_cell.length_a   1.000
_cell.length_b   1.000
_cell.length_c   1.000
_cell.angle_alpha   90.00
_cell.angle_beta   90.00
_cell.angle_gamma   90.00
#
_symmetry.space_group_name_H-M   'P 1'
#
loop_
_entity.id
_entity.type
_entity.pdbx_description
1 polymer ?
#
loop_
_entity_poly.entity_id
_entity_poly.type
_entity_poly.pdbx_seq_one_letter_code
_entity_poly.pdbx_strand_id
1 'polypeptide(L)'
;MREIIASDKKIIDIAIKYGYDTPESFSRAFARFHGLSPTEARKSGQIKSFSQLSVKLILTGGDTMDYRIERKEGLKVVCKKRQFAKPGDDYTQTEIPAFWQECKTDGTIEKICMGIPKASALPGLLGICFSEEITEEGFPYGIGAEYTGGSVADGLEIVEIPAYTYAVFTVKGKMPDAFRETYRRVCTEFFQQSDYEYGNGVETEVYPSADVQNPDYTCELWIAVKHK
;
A
#
# COMPACT_ATOMS: atom_id res chain seq x y z
N MET A 1 -1.00 30.57 -22.22
CA MET A 1 0.41 30.23 -22.51
C MET A 1 0.68 29.86 -23.98
N ARG A 2 -0.24 29.17 -24.69
CA ARG A 2 -0.11 28.91 -26.14
C ARG A 2 0.02 30.18 -26.99
N GLU A 3 -0.47 31.32 -26.50
CA GLU A 3 -0.45 32.61 -27.18
C GLU A 3 0.97 33.12 -27.50
N ILE A 4 2.01 32.69 -26.73
CA ILE A 4 3.41 33.04 -26.98
C ILE A 4 3.89 32.45 -28.30
N ILE A 5 3.45 31.24 -28.63
CA ILE A 5 3.85 30.55 -29.88
C ILE A 5 2.90 30.92 -31.03
N ALA A 6 1.61 31.14 -30.71
CA ALA A 6 0.55 31.30 -31.71
C ALA A 6 0.33 32.76 -32.16
N SER A 7 1.05 33.74 -31.60
CA SER A 7 0.86 35.14 -31.98
C SER A 7 2.17 35.93 -31.96
N ASP A 8 2.21 37.00 -32.78
CA ASP A 8 3.31 37.96 -32.84
C ASP A 8 3.22 39.07 -31.77
N LYS A 9 2.30 38.98 -30.82
CA LYS A 9 2.14 39.94 -29.72
C LYS A 9 3.47 40.09 -28.96
N LYS A 10 3.77 41.32 -28.51
CA LYS A 10 4.95 41.56 -27.68
C LYS A 10 4.82 40.78 -26.36
N ILE A 11 5.94 40.27 -25.86
CA ILE A 11 5.96 39.52 -24.58
C ILE A 11 5.42 40.36 -23.45
N ILE A 12 5.64 41.68 -23.44
CA ILE A 12 5.08 42.61 -22.44
C ILE A 12 3.54 42.60 -22.44
N ASP A 13 2.91 42.59 -23.62
CA ASP A 13 1.45 42.65 -23.72
C ASP A 13 0.84 41.34 -23.20
N ILE A 14 1.52 40.22 -23.48
CA ILE A 14 1.15 38.92 -22.96
C ILE A 14 1.33 38.88 -21.41
N ALA A 15 2.45 39.40 -20.90
CA ALA A 15 2.70 39.47 -19.47
C ALA A 15 1.59 40.23 -18.72
N ILE A 16 1.25 41.42 -19.21
CA ILE A 16 0.17 42.27 -18.64
C ILE A 16 -1.16 41.53 -18.70
N LYS A 17 -1.51 40.93 -19.83
CA LYS A 17 -2.76 40.15 -19.99
C LYS A 17 -2.90 39.03 -18.96
N TYR A 18 -1.80 38.41 -18.56
CA TYR A 18 -1.78 37.34 -17.56
C TYR A 18 -1.47 37.82 -16.13
N GLY A 19 -1.59 39.13 -15.87
CA GLY A 19 -1.54 39.70 -14.53
C GLY A 19 -0.12 39.87 -13.96
N TYR A 20 0.89 39.96 -14.81
CA TYR A 20 2.26 40.27 -14.38
C TYR A 20 2.58 41.75 -14.57
N ASP A 21 3.13 42.37 -13.53
CA ASP A 21 3.47 43.80 -13.53
C ASP A 21 4.64 44.14 -14.43
N THR A 22 5.56 43.16 -14.67
CA THR A 22 6.73 43.36 -15.53
C THR A 22 7.01 42.17 -16.43
N PRO A 23 7.61 42.39 -17.62
CA PRO A 23 8.03 41.31 -18.50
C PRO A 23 9.08 40.40 -17.89
N GLU A 24 9.91 40.90 -16.97
CA GLU A 24 10.95 40.15 -16.30
C GLU A 24 10.35 39.16 -15.29
N SER A 25 9.34 39.57 -14.51
CA SER A 25 8.62 38.71 -13.57
C SER A 25 7.90 37.58 -14.31
N PHE A 26 7.26 37.92 -15.43
CA PHE A 26 6.64 36.93 -16.33
C PHE A 26 7.67 35.96 -16.88
N SER A 27 8.78 36.47 -17.41
CA SER A 27 9.82 35.63 -18.04
C SER A 27 10.46 34.66 -17.06
N ARG A 28 10.70 35.08 -15.81
CA ARG A 28 11.20 34.20 -14.73
C ARG A 28 10.18 33.11 -14.37
N ALA A 29 8.92 33.47 -14.20
CA ALA A 29 7.87 32.49 -13.91
C ALA A 29 7.69 31.50 -15.06
N PHE A 30 7.69 31.99 -16.29
CA PHE A 30 7.58 31.16 -17.50
C PHE A 30 8.76 30.20 -17.63
N ALA A 31 10.00 30.67 -17.45
CA ALA A 31 11.19 29.84 -17.53
C ALA A 31 11.23 28.77 -16.43
N ARG A 32 10.82 29.12 -15.20
CA ARG A 32 10.70 28.14 -14.10
C ARG A 32 9.71 27.04 -14.42
N PHE A 33 8.62 27.34 -15.13
CA PHE A 33 7.54 26.40 -15.43
C PHE A 33 7.82 25.56 -16.68
N HIS A 34 8.34 26.20 -17.75
CA HIS A 34 8.54 25.55 -19.04
C HIS A 34 9.99 25.11 -19.29
N GLY A 35 10.95 25.57 -18.48
CA GLY A 35 12.37 25.24 -18.63
C GLY A 35 13.10 26.05 -19.72
N LEU A 36 12.44 27.04 -20.33
CA LEU A 36 12.99 27.90 -21.36
C LEU A 36 12.31 29.28 -21.32
N SER A 37 12.96 30.33 -21.82
CA SER A 37 12.40 31.67 -21.84
C SER A 37 11.24 31.82 -22.83
N PRO A 38 10.34 32.84 -22.66
CA PRO A 38 9.27 33.11 -23.62
C PRO A 38 9.78 33.33 -25.05
N THR A 39 10.93 33.96 -25.18
CA THR A 39 11.57 34.22 -26.50
C THR A 39 12.07 32.93 -27.15
N GLU A 40 12.71 32.07 -26.38
CA GLU A 40 13.14 30.73 -26.85
C GLU A 40 11.94 29.85 -27.21
N ALA A 41 10.87 29.87 -26.40
CA ALA A 41 9.64 29.18 -26.70
C ALA A 41 9.01 29.59 -28.00
N ARG A 42 9.00 30.91 -28.29
CA ARG A 42 8.50 31.46 -29.55
C ARG A 42 9.34 30.99 -30.74
N LYS A 43 10.67 30.97 -30.60
CA LYS A 43 11.59 30.54 -31.68
C LYS A 43 11.53 29.05 -31.97
N SER A 44 11.42 28.23 -30.89
CA SER A 44 11.44 26.77 -31.01
C SER A 44 10.05 26.18 -31.29
N GLY A 45 8.97 26.92 -31.01
CA GLY A 45 7.60 26.39 -31.03
C GLY A 45 7.29 25.38 -29.92
N GLN A 46 8.19 25.25 -28.95
CA GLN A 46 8.08 24.23 -27.90
C GLN A 46 7.73 24.86 -26.55
N ILE A 47 6.69 24.30 -25.88
CA ILE A 47 6.36 24.56 -24.47
C ILE A 47 5.92 23.25 -23.82
N LYS A 48 6.18 23.10 -22.51
CA LYS A 48 5.60 22.00 -21.77
C LYS A 48 4.08 22.17 -21.73
N SER A 49 3.37 21.14 -22.14
CA SER A 49 1.92 21.05 -21.97
C SER A 49 1.63 20.25 -20.70
N PHE A 50 0.76 20.78 -19.86
CA PHE A 50 0.32 20.11 -18.65
C PHE A 50 -1.15 19.72 -18.83
N SER A 51 -1.47 18.51 -18.42
CA SER A 51 -2.87 18.08 -18.34
C SER A 51 -3.62 18.98 -17.37
N GLN A 52 -4.89 19.23 -17.65
CA GLN A 52 -5.76 19.92 -16.71
C GLN A 52 -5.84 19.09 -15.41
N LEU A 53 -5.62 19.76 -14.28
CA LEU A 53 -5.80 19.11 -12.99
C LEU A 53 -7.27 18.69 -12.87
N SER A 54 -7.52 17.38 -12.80
CA SER A 54 -8.84 16.83 -12.54
C SER A 54 -8.85 16.36 -11.08
N VAL A 55 -9.67 16.99 -10.26
CA VAL A 55 -9.94 16.53 -8.90
C VAL A 55 -11.24 15.75 -8.92
N LYS A 56 -11.15 14.44 -8.68
CA LYS A 56 -12.31 13.58 -8.48
C LYS A 56 -12.61 13.54 -6.98
N LEU A 57 -13.65 14.21 -6.55
CA LEU A 57 -14.14 14.12 -5.17
C LEU A 57 -14.98 12.85 -5.07
N ILE A 58 -14.52 11.87 -4.32
CA ILE A 58 -15.31 10.69 -3.97
C ILE A 58 -15.71 10.90 -2.51
N LEU A 59 -17.00 11.10 -2.27
CA LEU A 59 -17.56 11.09 -0.92
C LEU A 59 -17.79 9.61 -0.56
N THR A 60 -16.94 9.08 0.28
CA THR A 60 -17.12 7.77 0.92
C THR A 60 -17.36 8.01 2.39
N GLY A 61 -18.39 7.38 2.95
CA GLY A 61 -18.73 7.49 4.38
C GLY A 61 -20.10 6.90 4.64
N GLY A 62 -20.33 6.51 5.88
CA GLY A 62 -21.58 5.92 6.32
C GLY A 62 -21.55 4.41 6.50
N ASP A 63 -20.60 3.70 5.92
CA ASP A 63 -20.40 2.29 6.19
C ASP A 63 -19.55 2.10 7.44
N THR A 64 -20.07 1.36 8.40
CA THR A 64 -19.33 0.99 9.61
C THR A 64 -18.15 0.09 9.22
N MET A 65 -16.98 0.36 9.81
CA MET A 65 -15.85 -0.54 9.70
C MET A 65 -16.03 -1.63 10.77
N ASP A 66 -16.06 -2.89 10.33
CA ASP A 66 -16.15 -4.03 11.24
C ASP A 66 -14.76 -4.38 11.78
N TYR A 67 -14.52 -4.05 13.04
CA TYR A 67 -13.27 -4.37 13.73
C TYR A 67 -13.51 -4.68 15.19
N ARG A 68 -12.53 -5.37 15.81
CA ARG A 68 -12.45 -5.58 17.25
C ARG A 68 -11.03 -5.36 17.74
N ILE A 69 -10.91 -4.95 18.99
CA ILE A 69 -9.60 -4.87 19.67
C ILE A 69 -9.41 -6.15 20.48
N GLU A 70 -8.32 -6.84 20.25
CA GLU A 70 -8.07 -8.13 20.87
C GLU A 70 -6.59 -8.28 21.23
N ARG A 71 -6.28 -8.71 22.44
CA ARG A 71 -4.93 -9.12 22.78
C ARG A 71 -4.73 -10.55 22.32
N LYS A 72 -3.71 -10.77 21.51
CA LYS A 72 -3.26 -12.09 21.07
C LYS A 72 -1.99 -12.47 21.80
N GLU A 73 -1.94 -13.68 22.29
CA GLU A 73 -0.71 -14.26 22.83
C GLU A 73 0.31 -14.48 21.73
N GLY A 74 1.59 -14.56 22.12
CA GLY A 74 2.65 -14.87 21.18
C GLY A 74 2.48 -16.25 20.57
N LEU A 75 2.79 -16.37 19.30
CA LEU A 75 2.68 -17.63 18.55
C LEU A 75 3.91 -17.86 17.68
N LYS A 76 4.11 -19.11 17.27
CA LYS A 76 5.14 -19.48 16.28
C LYS A 76 4.46 -19.68 14.94
N VAL A 77 5.12 -19.23 13.89
CA VAL A 77 4.70 -19.46 12.51
C VAL A 77 5.79 -20.18 11.74
N VAL A 78 5.42 -21.09 10.87
CA VAL A 78 6.31 -21.63 9.85
C VAL A 78 6.04 -20.87 8.56
N CYS A 79 7.05 -20.28 7.94
CA CYS A 79 6.85 -19.44 6.77
C CYS A 79 8.02 -19.47 5.79
N LYS A 80 7.75 -19.13 4.55
CA LYS A 80 8.75 -18.68 3.58
C LYS A 80 8.82 -17.16 3.67
N LYS A 81 9.94 -16.61 4.11
CA LYS A 81 10.17 -15.18 4.29
C LYS A 81 10.99 -14.63 3.14
N ARG A 82 10.68 -13.43 2.69
CA ARG A 82 11.40 -12.72 1.63
C ARG A 82 11.52 -11.25 1.97
N GLN A 83 12.69 -10.68 1.66
CA GLN A 83 12.92 -9.24 1.75
C GLN A 83 12.40 -8.55 0.48
N PHE A 84 11.66 -7.47 0.66
CA PHE A 84 11.14 -6.64 -0.41
C PHE A 84 11.73 -5.24 -0.27
N ALA A 85 12.12 -4.60 -1.38
CA ALA A 85 12.63 -3.24 -1.36
C ALA A 85 11.57 -2.24 -0.90
N LYS A 86 11.95 -1.06 -0.40
CA LYS A 86 10.98 -0.02 -0.05
C LYS A 86 10.23 0.45 -1.28
N PRO A 87 8.91 0.60 -1.21
CA PRO A 87 8.11 0.87 -2.38
C PRO A 87 8.22 2.31 -2.89
N GLY A 88 8.22 2.46 -4.20
CA GLY A 88 7.45 3.52 -4.83
C GLY A 88 5.96 3.16 -4.75
N ASP A 89 5.07 4.09 -5.03
CA ASP A 89 3.61 3.99 -4.75
C ASP A 89 2.87 2.74 -5.26
N ASP A 90 3.48 1.92 -6.09
CA ASP A 90 2.84 0.77 -6.77
C ASP A 90 3.42 -0.62 -6.39
N TYR A 91 4.41 -0.64 -5.56
CA TYR A 91 5.25 -1.78 -5.26
C TYR A 91 4.53 -2.96 -4.59
N THR A 92 3.79 -2.72 -3.53
CA THR A 92 3.05 -3.78 -2.81
C THR A 92 1.93 -4.38 -3.66
N GLN A 93 1.50 -3.69 -4.72
CA GLN A 93 0.44 -4.14 -5.60
C GLN A 93 0.88 -5.21 -6.59
N THR A 94 2.17 -5.30 -6.92
CA THR A 94 2.69 -6.23 -7.92
C THR A 94 3.57 -7.33 -7.35
N GLU A 95 4.47 -7.02 -6.43
CA GLU A 95 5.49 -7.97 -5.97
C GLU A 95 4.98 -8.96 -4.92
N ILE A 96 4.18 -8.52 -3.95
CA ILE A 96 3.58 -9.44 -2.97
C ILE A 96 2.62 -10.43 -3.64
N PRO A 97 1.67 -10.02 -4.50
CA PRO A 97 0.87 -10.96 -5.28
C PRO A 97 1.69 -11.92 -6.14
N ALA A 98 2.79 -11.44 -6.74
CA ALA A 98 3.70 -12.30 -7.50
C ALA A 98 4.39 -13.34 -6.61
N PHE A 99 4.78 -12.98 -5.39
CA PHE A 99 5.35 -13.91 -4.42
C PHE A 99 4.34 -14.97 -3.97
N TRP A 100 3.07 -14.59 -3.73
CA TRP A 100 2.01 -15.56 -3.48
C TRP A 100 1.82 -16.53 -4.63
N GLN A 101 1.84 -16.03 -5.88
CA GLN A 101 1.72 -16.87 -7.06
C GLN A 101 2.92 -17.82 -7.23
N GLU A 102 4.13 -17.35 -6.97
CA GLU A 102 5.34 -18.17 -6.96
C GLU A 102 5.20 -19.31 -5.94
N CYS A 103 4.88 -18.98 -4.67
CA CYS A 103 4.72 -19.97 -3.61
C CYS A 103 3.61 -21.00 -3.89
N LYS A 104 2.60 -20.60 -4.66
CA LYS A 104 1.55 -21.51 -5.12
C LYS A 104 2.04 -22.48 -6.21
N THR A 105 2.93 -22.02 -7.11
CA THR A 105 3.40 -22.82 -8.24
C THR A 105 4.61 -23.68 -7.91
N ASP A 106 5.44 -23.29 -6.93
CA ASP A 106 6.65 -24.03 -6.54
C ASP A 106 6.42 -25.08 -5.45
N GLY A 107 5.17 -25.27 -5.01
CA GLY A 107 4.79 -26.22 -3.98
C GLY A 107 5.04 -25.76 -2.54
N THR A 108 5.41 -24.48 -2.33
CA THR A 108 5.62 -23.91 -0.99
C THR A 108 4.34 -23.90 -0.17
N ILE A 109 3.21 -23.51 -0.78
CA ILE A 109 1.91 -23.47 -0.08
C ILE A 109 1.49 -24.86 0.35
N GLU A 110 1.66 -25.88 -0.48
CA GLU A 110 1.37 -27.27 -0.14
C GLU A 110 2.21 -27.74 1.06
N LYS A 111 3.51 -27.43 1.09
CA LYS A 111 4.40 -27.74 2.22
C LYS A 111 3.94 -27.08 3.52
N ILE A 112 3.53 -25.80 3.47
CA ILE A 112 3.00 -25.07 4.61
C ILE A 112 1.69 -25.71 5.08
N CYS A 113 0.76 -25.99 4.16
CA CYS A 113 -0.54 -26.56 4.48
C CYS A 113 -0.45 -27.98 5.10
N MET A 114 0.54 -28.79 4.69
CA MET A 114 0.78 -30.10 5.30
C MET A 114 1.15 -30.00 6.79
N GLY A 115 1.72 -28.88 7.20
CA GLY A 115 2.10 -28.59 8.59
C GLY A 115 0.97 -27.98 9.44
N ILE A 116 -0.15 -27.61 8.85
CA ILE A 116 -1.27 -26.99 9.59
C ILE A 116 -2.04 -28.09 10.35
N PRO A 117 -2.07 -28.04 11.69
CA PRO A 117 -2.84 -29.01 12.45
C PRO A 117 -4.33 -28.71 12.35
N LYS A 118 -5.15 -29.77 12.45
CA LYS A 118 -6.62 -29.63 12.44
C LYS A 118 -7.20 -28.77 13.55
N ALA A 119 -6.44 -28.51 14.60
CA ALA A 119 -6.81 -27.73 15.79
C ALA A 119 -6.02 -26.42 15.88
N SER A 120 -5.58 -25.85 14.76
CA SER A 120 -4.91 -24.53 14.75
C SER A 120 -5.83 -23.44 15.29
N ALA A 121 -5.28 -22.55 16.11
CA ALA A 121 -5.99 -21.35 16.57
C ALA A 121 -6.15 -20.33 15.42
N LEU A 122 -5.28 -20.40 14.40
CA LEU A 122 -5.33 -19.58 13.20
C LEU A 122 -5.59 -20.46 11.97
N PRO A 123 -6.84 -20.56 11.50
CA PRO A 123 -7.16 -21.39 10.35
C PRO A 123 -6.57 -20.80 9.08
N GLY A 124 -5.94 -21.66 8.26
CA GLY A 124 -5.52 -21.31 6.90
C GLY A 124 -4.12 -20.72 6.80
N LEU A 125 -3.92 -19.96 5.73
CA LEU A 125 -2.64 -19.33 5.41
C LEU A 125 -2.56 -17.92 6.00
N LEU A 126 -1.33 -17.51 6.29
CA LEU A 126 -1.01 -16.20 6.82
C LEU A 126 -0.13 -15.45 5.83
N GLY A 127 -0.49 -14.17 5.57
CA GLY A 127 0.43 -13.17 5.05
C GLY A 127 0.97 -12.35 6.22
N ILE A 128 2.28 -12.21 6.33
CA ILE A 128 2.91 -11.64 7.53
C ILE A 128 3.87 -10.55 7.13
N CYS A 129 3.56 -9.30 7.48
CA CYS A 129 4.48 -8.18 7.35
C CYS A 129 5.21 -7.96 8.68
N PHE A 130 6.52 -8.13 8.67
CA PHE A 130 7.37 -7.97 9.86
C PHE A 130 7.75 -6.49 10.00
N SER A 131 6.79 -5.68 10.42
CA SER A 131 6.93 -4.21 10.48
C SER A 131 8.03 -3.75 11.42
N GLU A 132 8.41 -4.55 12.41
CA GLU A 132 9.54 -4.29 13.30
C GLU A 132 10.90 -4.37 12.61
N GLU A 133 10.99 -5.09 11.49
CA GLU A 133 12.20 -5.30 10.72
C GLU A 133 12.30 -4.37 9.49
N ILE A 134 11.43 -3.36 9.40
CA ILE A 134 11.47 -2.38 8.31
C ILE A 134 12.74 -1.54 8.42
N THR A 135 13.49 -1.48 7.32
CA THR A 135 14.69 -0.64 7.18
C THR A 135 14.53 0.40 6.08
N GLU A 136 15.54 1.22 5.83
CA GLU A 136 15.54 2.13 4.68
C GLU A 136 15.56 1.38 3.34
N GLU A 137 16.09 0.16 3.32
CA GLU A 137 16.23 -0.66 2.12
C GLU A 137 14.96 -1.45 1.79
N GLY A 138 14.09 -1.70 2.78
CA GLY A 138 12.86 -2.45 2.56
C GLY A 138 12.24 -3.08 3.80
N PHE A 139 11.41 -4.08 3.57
CA PHE A 139 10.71 -4.81 4.62
C PHE A 139 10.61 -6.30 4.29
N PRO A 140 10.65 -7.17 5.31
CA PRO A 140 10.40 -8.59 5.12
C PRO A 140 8.89 -8.89 5.16
N TYR A 141 8.48 -9.79 4.26
CA TYR A 141 7.14 -10.35 4.21
C TYR A 141 7.22 -11.87 4.14
N GLY A 142 6.34 -12.56 4.85
CA GLY A 142 6.28 -14.01 4.91
C GLY A 142 4.93 -14.56 4.48
N ILE A 143 4.94 -15.74 3.86
CA ILE A 143 3.75 -16.55 3.65
C ILE A 143 3.91 -17.79 4.51
N GLY A 144 2.94 -18.07 5.38
CA GLY A 144 3.10 -19.12 6.36
C GLY A 144 1.80 -19.62 6.97
N ALA A 145 1.95 -20.32 8.08
CA ALA A 145 0.87 -20.81 8.92
C ALA A 145 1.32 -20.93 10.38
N GLU A 146 0.38 -21.07 11.31
CA GLU A 146 0.70 -21.34 12.71
C GLU A 146 1.52 -22.63 12.84
N TYR A 147 2.63 -22.55 13.57
CA TYR A 147 3.48 -23.69 13.84
C TYR A 147 3.19 -24.24 15.24
N THR A 148 2.72 -25.47 15.29
CA THR A 148 2.38 -26.18 16.56
C THR A 148 3.29 -27.37 16.86
N GLY A 149 4.38 -27.52 16.08
CA GLY A 149 5.38 -28.59 16.26
C GLY A 149 5.54 -29.44 15.02
N GLY A 150 6.58 -30.27 14.99
CA GLY A 150 6.91 -31.19 13.89
C GLY A 150 8.14 -30.75 13.09
N SER A 151 8.41 -31.49 12.02
CA SER A 151 9.50 -31.16 11.10
C SER A 151 9.14 -30.01 10.17
N VAL A 152 10.11 -29.13 9.93
CA VAL A 152 9.97 -28.01 9.00
C VAL A 152 10.54 -28.43 7.65
N ALA A 153 9.79 -28.20 6.58
CA ALA A 153 10.26 -28.52 5.24
C ALA A 153 11.38 -27.58 4.78
N ASP A 154 12.24 -28.05 3.89
CA ASP A 154 13.34 -27.27 3.34
C ASP A 154 12.82 -25.99 2.67
N GLY A 155 13.49 -24.87 2.97
CA GLY A 155 13.15 -23.53 2.46
C GLY A 155 12.09 -22.80 3.28
N LEU A 156 11.62 -23.38 4.39
CA LEU A 156 10.77 -22.72 5.38
C LEU A 156 11.58 -22.47 6.68
N GLU A 157 11.18 -21.44 7.41
CA GLU A 157 11.76 -21.09 8.72
C GLU A 157 10.66 -20.94 9.77
N ILE A 158 11.02 -21.10 11.05
CA ILE A 158 10.13 -20.80 12.16
C ILE A 158 10.44 -19.39 12.65
N VAL A 159 9.39 -18.57 12.75
CA VAL A 159 9.47 -17.22 13.31
C VAL A 159 8.55 -17.13 14.52
N GLU A 160 9.02 -16.50 15.57
CA GLU A 160 8.24 -16.17 16.76
C GLU A 160 7.58 -14.79 16.58
N ILE A 161 6.26 -14.74 16.70
CA ILE A 161 5.49 -13.48 16.74
C ILE A 161 5.16 -13.22 18.21
N PRO A 162 5.64 -12.10 18.79
CA PRO A 162 5.33 -11.75 20.18
C PRO A 162 3.84 -11.49 20.43
N ALA A 163 3.45 -11.41 21.70
CA ALA A 163 2.11 -11.03 22.08
C ALA A 163 1.85 -9.54 21.82
N TYR A 164 0.80 -9.21 21.08
CA TYR A 164 0.37 -7.84 20.79
C TYR A 164 -1.11 -7.61 21.09
N THR A 165 -1.46 -6.33 21.26
CA THR A 165 -2.85 -5.90 21.11
C THR A 165 -3.08 -5.56 19.64
N TYR A 166 -4.07 -6.19 19.03
CA TYR A 166 -4.44 -6.02 17.65
C TYR A 166 -5.78 -5.31 17.48
N ALA A 167 -5.83 -4.42 16.51
CA ALA A 167 -7.09 -4.11 15.85
C ALA A 167 -7.27 -5.14 14.73
N VAL A 168 -8.31 -5.96 14.85
CA VAL A 168 -8.62 -7.03 13.91
C VAL A 168 -9.80 -6.59 13.06
N PHE A 169 -9.53 -6.40 11.77
CA PHE A 169 -10.51 -5.94 10.78
C PHE A 169 -11.04 -7.10 9.97
N THR A 170 -12.36 -7.13 9.78
CA THR A 170 -13.00 -8.06 8.85
C THR A 170 -12.87 -7.53 7.43
N VAL A 171 -12.22 -8.31 6.55
CA VAL A 171 -12.09 -8.01 5.13
C VAL A 171 -13.08 -8.86 4.35
N LYS A 172 -13.99 -8.24 3.61
CA LYS A 172 -15.08 -8.92 2.91
C LYS A 172 -15.08 -8.60 1.42
N GLY A 173 -15.04 -9.63 0.59
CA GLY A 173 -15.08 -9.52 -0.87
C GLY A 173 -13.90 -10.17 -1.57
N LYS A 174 -13.80 -9.96 -2.87
CA LYS A 174 -12.75 -10.54 -3.72
C LYS A 174 -11.37 -9.96 -3.42
N MET A 175 -10.36 -10.83 -3.33
CA MET A 175 -8.98 -10.41 -3.18
C MET A 175 -8.34 -10.12 -4.56
N PRO A 176 -7.45 -9.16 -4.65
CA PRO A 176 -6.87 -8.33 -3.58
C PRO A 176 -7.63 -7.02 -3.32
N ASP A 177 -8.72 -6.73 -4.05
CA ASP A 177 -9.36 -5.40 -4.02
C ASP A 177 -10.02 -5.10 -2.66
N ALA A 178 -10.69 -6.09 -2.06
CA ALA A 178 -11.30 -5.96 -0.73
C ALA A 178 -10.23 -5.65 0.34
N PHE A 179 -9.07 -6.29 0.25
CA PHE A 179 -7.96 -6.02 1.16
C PHE A 179 -7.43 -4.59 1.02
N ARG A 180 -7.17 -4.15 -0.22
CA ARG A 180 -6.67 -2.79 -0.49
C ARG A 180 -7.62 -1.72 0.03
N GLU A 181 -8.92 -1.92 -0.18
CA GLU A 181 -9.93 -0.97 0.31
C GLU A 181 -10.00 -0.95 1.83
N THR A 182 -9.99 -2.11 2.50
CA THR A 182 -9.97 -2.19 3.96
C THR A 182 -8.71 -1.52 4.51
N TYR A 183 -7.52 -1.84 3.98
CA TYR A 183 -6.25 -1.26 4.41
C TYR A 183 -6.23 0.27 4.23
N ARG A 184 -6.71 0.77 3.09
CA ARG A 184 -6.87 2.21 2.85
C ARG A 184 -7.74 2.86 3.93
N ARG A 185 -8.89 2.26 4.25
CA ARG A 185 -9.81 2.77 5.28
C ARG A 185 -9.18 2.73 6.67
N VAL A 186 -8.44 1.70 7.00
CA VAL A 186 -7.69 1.65 8.27
C VAL A 186 -6.75 2.85 8.39
N CYS A 187 -5.96 3.13 7.35
CA CYS A 187 -5.00 4.24 7.37
C CYS A 187 -5.67 5.62 7.38
N THR A 188 -6.80 5.79 6.67
CA THR A 188 -7.42 7.11 6.47
C THR A 188 -8.57 7.40 7.44
N GLU A 189 -9.18 6.38 8.03
CA GLU A 189 -10.38 6.54 8.87
C GLU A 189 -10.12 6.05 10.30
N PHE A 190 -9.73 4.78 10.49
CA PHE A 190 -9.60 4.16 11.82
C PHE A 190 -8.60 4.90 12.71
N PHE A 191 -7.37 5.08 12.27
CA PHE A 191 -6.34 5.74 13.08
C PHE A 191 -6.64 7.22 13.37
N GLN A 192 -7.43 7.88 12.54
CA GLN A 192 -7.82 9.27 12.77
C GLN A 192 -8.98 9.40 13.78
N GLN A 193 -9.86 8.41 13.84
CA GLN A 193 -11.10 8.48 14.62
C GLN A 193 -11.07 7.67 15.92
N SER A 194 -10.12 6.74 16.06
CA SER A 194 -9.98 5.88 17.24
C SER A 194 -8.97 6.45 18.25
N ASP A 195 -9.02 5.91 19.48
CA ASP A 195 -8.03 6.19 20.53
C ASP A 195 -6.75 5.35 20.37
N TYR A 196 -6.55 4.74 19.20
CA TYR A 196 -5.42 3.87 18.92
C TYR A 196 -4.49 4.49 17.89
N GLU A 197 -3.20 4.18 18.03
CA GLU A 197 -2.17 4.44 17.04
C GLU A 197 -1.43 3.15 16.68
N TYR A 198 -0.62 3.21 15.64
CA TYR A 198 0.16 2.08 15.16
C TYR A 198 1.14 1.56 16.23
N GLY A 199 1.11 0.28 16.49
CA GLY A 199 1.83 -0.34 17.61
C GLY A 199 3.24 -0.85 17.25
N ASN A 200 3.73 -0.62 16.03
CA ASN A 200 5.02 -1.11 15.52
C ASN A 200 5.22 -2.63 15.73
N GLY A 201 4.17 -3.40 15.59
CA GLY A 201 4.22 -4.86 15.67
C GLY A 201 4.01 -5.51 14.30
N VAL A 202 3.97 -6.83 14.31
CA VAL A 202 3.73 -7.62 13.10
C VAL A 202 2.30 -7.45 12.61
N GLU A 203 2.13 -7.10 11.32
CA GLU A 203 0.81 -7.15 10.68
C GLU A 203 0.56 -8.55 10.12
N THR A 204 -0.66 -9.04 10.27
CA THR A 204 -0.99 -10.39 9.83
C THR A 204 -2.30 -10.41 9.05
N GLU A 205 -2.26 -10.99 7.88
CA GLU A 205 -3.41 -11.30 7.05
C GLU A 205 -3.78 -12.77 7.29
N VAL A 206 -5.02 -13.06 7.65
CA VAL A 206 -5.47 -14.43 7.96
C VAL A 206 -6.44 -14.90 6.89
N TYR A 207 -6.00 -15.84 6.07
CA TYR A 207 -6.75 -16.38 4.93
C TYR A 207 -7.29 -17.78 5.26
N PRO A 208 -8.55 -17.91 5.68
CA PRO A 208 -9.11 -19.19 6.17
C PRO A 208 -9.34 -20.21 5.05
N SER A 209 -9.41 -19.79 3.81
CA SER A 209 -9.61 -20.68 2.66
C SER A 209 -8.92 -20.14 1.40
N ALA A 210 -8.82 -21.00 0.38
CA ALA A 210 -8.19 -20.68 -0.91
C ALA A 210 -9.14 -19.97 -1.90
N ASP A 211 -10.44 -19.90 -1.60
CA ASP A 211 -11.46 -19.33 -2.53
C ASP A 211 -11.52 -17.80 -2.48
N VAL A 212 -10.37 -17.18 -2.63
CA VAL A 212 -10.16 -15.72 -2.51
C VAL A 212 -10.88 -14.89 -3.59
N GLN A 213 -11.43 -15.52 -4.63
CA GLN A 213 -12.17 -14.84 -5.70
C GLN A 213 -13.69 -14.85 -5.48
N ASN A 214 -14.17 -15.49 -4.41
CA ASN A 214 -15.57 -15.46 -4.03
C ASN A 214 -16.00 -14.03 -3.60
N PRO A 215 -17.11 -13.49 -4.11
CA PRO A 215 -17.63 -12.20 -3.67
C PRO A 215 -17.95 -12.13 -2.17
N ASP A 216 -18.32 -13.27 -1.58
CA ASP A 216 -18.62 -13.40 -0.15
C ASP A 216 -17.43 -13.88 0.68
N TYR A 217 -16.23 -13.89 0.09
CA TYR A 217 -15.01 -14.26 0.80
C TYR A 217 -14.79 -13.36 2.02
N THR A 218 -14.39 -13.96 3.12
CA THR A 218 -14.10 -13.23 4.35
C THR A 218 -12.75 -13.69 4.90
N CYS A 219 -11.89 -12.73 5.20
CA CYS A 219 -10.62 -12.94 5.88
C CYS A 219 -10.41 -11.83 6.93
N GLU A 220 -9.31 -11.88 7.64
CA GLU A 220 -9.00 -10.87 8.66
C GLU A 220 -7.68 -10.18 8.37
N LEU A 221 -7.61 -8.89 8.69
CA LEU A 221 -6.40 -8.09 8.74
C LEU A 221 -6.15 -7.70 10.20
N TRP A 222 -5.01 -8.10 10.75
CA TRP A 222 -4.60 -7.81 12.11
C TRP A 222 -3.50 -6.76 12.10
N ILE A 223 -3.72 -5.64 12.72
CA ILE A 223 -2.74 -4.56 12.84
C ILE A 223 -2.45 -4.35 14.31
N ALA A 224 -1.16 -4.45 14.68
CA ALA A 224 -0.75 -4.19 16.05
C ALA A 224 -0.99 -2.72 16.40
N VAL A 225 -1.64 -2.47 17.53
CA VAL A 225 -2.04 -1.13 17.99
C VAL A 225 -1.65 -0.90 19.44
N LYS A 226 -1.50 0.37 19.82
CA LYS A 226 -1.37 0.84 21.18
C LYS A 226 -2.27 2.05 21.40
N HIS A 227 -2.64 2.34 22.64
CA HIS A 227 -3.36 3.57 22.98
C HIS A 227 -2.51 4.81 22.69
N LYS A 228 -3.16 5.86 22.20
CA LYS A 228 -2.59 7.19 22.04
C LYS A 228 -2.21 7.82 23.37
#